data_e4b7e4061eeaf5e8fb65f2fef083ddec
#
_entry.id   e4b7e4061eeaf5e8fb65f2fef083ddec
#
_cell.length_a   1.000
_cell.length_b   1.000
_cell.length_c   1.000
_cell.angle_alpha   90.00
_cell.angle_beta   90.00
_cell.angle_gamma   90.00
#
_symmetry.space_group_name_H-M   'P 1'
#
loop_
_entity.id
_entity.type
_entity.pdbx_description
1 polymer ?
#
loop_
_entity_poly.entity_id
_entity_poly.type
_entity_poly.pdbx_seq_one_letter_code
_entity_poly.pdbx_strand_id
1 'polypeptide(L)'
;MMKHAKHTLLAAALLTAFVSAQAAVSADEAAQLKSSLTPLGAEKAGNKAGTIPAWDGGLSKATPGYKTGDARPDLYPNEKPTLSINAKNMAQHADKLSDGVQALMKKYPDFRIDVYPTHRTAAAPQSVYDNTFKNATRAKTIEGGYGMEGAFGGLPFPIPKDGYEAIWNQRTAWRGGNVTLPMRVWVVTADGRRAMASGGTQTLSQAFYAKDGSLDKFDGYYSLGKFVANAPGSKAGEAILALDGVSDAAPRGLWQYLVGQRRVRKAPSVAYDTPDSVTSGIGLFDEAFTLFGPIDKHELKLVGKKEMYIPYNNNRAASAKVEDLVTPNTLNPAQVRWELHRVWEVEATLAAGKRHVVPKRKYYIDEDSWQIALFDGWDAKGQLWRTNYALMLTMPDVPAVSNFVLWGGYDMQNGSYYL
;
A
#
# COMPACT_ATOMS: atom_id res chain seq x y z
N MET A 1 49.29 33.08 -58.22
CA MET A 1 48.79 31.70 -58.14
C MET A 1 47.89 31.60 -56.89
N MET A 2 46.59 31.63 -57.12
CA MET A 2 45.56 31.56 -56.03
C MET A 2 45.33 30.11 -55.63
N LYS A 3 45.35 29.82 -54.32
CA LYS A 3 44.85 28.55 -53.78
C LYS A 3 43.61 28.87 -52.94
N HIS A 4 42.50 28.31 -53.36
CA HIS A 4 41.22 28.38 -52.68
C HIS A 4 41.22 27.51 -51.43
N ALA A 5 40.91 28.09 -50.27
CA ALA A 5 40.58 27.36 -49.04
C ALA A 5 39.05 27.08 -48.99
N LYS A 6 38.69 25.82 -48.98
CA LYS A 6 37.29 25.37 -48.80
C LYS A 6 36.94 25.35 -47.32
N HIS A 7 36.00 26.18 -46.91
CA HIS A 7 35.42 26.09 -45.55
C HIS A 7 34.35 25.01 -45.54
N THR A 8 34.60 23.96 -44.80
CA THR A 8 33.62 22.91 -44.49
C THR A 8 32.89 23.33 -43.22
N LEU A 9 31.63 23.73 -43.33
CA LEU A 9 30.73 23.95 -42.18
C LEU A 9 30.30 22.59 -41.65
N LEU A 10 30.72 22.28 -40.43
CA LEU A 10 30.22 21.17 -39.65
C LEU A 10 28.95 21.63 -38.90
N ALA A 11 27.77 21.23 -39.38
CA ALA A 11 26.52 21.43 -38.66
C ALA A 11 26.44 20.40 -37.53
N ALA A 12 26.69 20.83 -36.30
CA ALA A 12 26.41 20.03 -35.11
C ALA A 12 24.91 20.05 -34.84
N ALA A 13 24.23 18.95 -35.13
CA ALA A 13 22.84 18.73 -34.72
C ALA A 13 22.81 18.48 -33.21
N LEU A 14 22.42 19.47 -32.45
CA LEU A 14 22.04 19.29 -31.03
C LEU A 14 20.73 18.48 -30.97
N LEU A 15 20.83 17.20 -30.70
CA LEU A 15 19.71 16.38 -30.24
C LEU A 15 19.38 16.84 -28.83
N THR A 16 18.48 17.79 -28.68
CA THR A 16 17.76 18.05 -27.43
C THR A 16 16.84 16.87 -27.19
N ALA A 17 17.23 15.98 -26.28
CA ALA A 17 16.32 15.00 -25.71
C ALA A 17 15.21 15.79 -24.97
N PHE A 18 14.07 15.95 -25.63
CA PHE A 18 12.84 16.34 -24.93
C PHE A 18 12.51 15.21 -23.95
N VAL A 19 12.84 15.41 -22.69
CA VAL A 19 12.19 14.68 -21.61
C VAL A 19 10.72 15.08 -21.70
N SER A 20 9.92 14.23 -22.34
CA SER A 20 8.47 14.39 -22.38
C SER A 20 8.00 14.41 -20.93
N ALA A 21 7.65 15.59 -20.42
CA ALA A 21 6.81 15.66 -19.23
C ALA A 21 5.60 14.79 -19.54
N GLN A 22 5.44 13.68 -18.81
CA GLN A 22 4.37 12.73 -19.05
C GLN A 22 3.07 13.48 -18.78
N ALA A 23 2.33 13.80 -19.85
CA ALA A 23 1.11 14.57 -19.76
C ALA A 23 0.04 13.75 -19.01
N ALA A 24 -0.75 14.41 -18.18
CA ALA A 24 -2.02 13.90 -17.67
C ALA A 24 -2.83 13.21 -18.78
N VAL A 25 -3.75 12.33 -18.40
CA VAL A 25 -4.61 11.67 -19.41
C VAL A 25 -5.47 12.70 -20.18
N SER A 26 -5.88 12.38 -21.39
CA SER A 26 -6.78 13.22 -22.18
C SER A 26 -8.16 13.34 -21.53
N ALA A 27 -8.94 14.35 -21.94
CA ALA A 27 -10.32 14.50 -21.47
C ALA A 27 -11.19 13.28 -21.81
N ASP A 28 -10.97 12.66 -22.97
CA ASP A 28 -11.70 11.45 -23.40
C ASP A 28 -11.33 10.24 -22.57
N GLU A 29 -10.05 10.06 -22.21
CA GLU A 29 -9.61 9.00 -21.29
C GLU A 29 -10.22 9.24 -19.89
N ALA A 30 -10.19 10.47 -19.39
CA ALA A 30 -10.80 10.81 -18.10
C ALA A 30 -12.32 10.58 -18.09
N ALA A 31 -13.02 10.76 -19.21
CA ALA A 31 -14.46 10.48 -19.29
C ALA A 31 -14.81 9.01 -19.03
N GLN A 32 -13.87 8.08 -19.19
CA GLN A 32 -14.07 6.67 -18.83
C GLN A 32 -14.37 6.48 -17.33
N LEU A 33 -13.91 7.37 -16.45
CA LEU A 33 -14.22 7.34 -15.02
C LEU A 33 -15.72 7.52 -14.70
N LYS A 34 -16.51 7.94 -15.69
CA LYS A 34 -17.97 8.09 -15.57
C LYS A 34 -18.75 7.01 -16.33
N SER A 35 -18.07 6.08 -17.00
CA SER A 35 -18.69 5.06 -17.86
C SER A 35 -18.15 3.66 -17.62
N SER A 36 -17.07 3.28 -18.28
CA SER A 36 -16.47 1.94 -18.25
C SER A 36 -15.60 1.67 -17.01
N LEU A 37 -15.08 2.73 -16.42
CA LEU A 37 -14.31 2.64 -15.16
C LEU A 37 -15.17 3.10 -13.98
N THR A 38 -14.77 2.64 -12.78
CA THR A 38 -15.25 3.21 -11.53
C THR A 38 -14.70 4.63 -11.35
N PRO A 39 -15.28 5.47 -10.49
CA PRO A 39 -14.73 6.80 -10.22
C PRO A 39 -13.30 6.82 -9.68
N LEU A 40 -12.78 5.68 -9.21
CA LEU A 40 -11.40 5.49 -8.77
C LEU A 40 -10.51 4.80 -9.81
N GLY A 41 -11.01 4.53 -11.03
CA GLY A 41 -10.22 4.03 -12.14
C GLY A 41 -10.17 2.51 -12.31
N ALA A 42 -10.87 1.75 -11.48
CA ALA A 42 -11.00 0.30 -11.66
C ALA A 42 -11.94 -0.05 -12.82
N GLU A 43 -11.79 -1.22 -13.42
CA GLU A 43 -12.75 -1.72 -14.40
C GLU A 43 -14.11 -1.93 -13.74
N LYS A 44 -15.15 -1.26 -14.23
CA LYS A 44 -16.49 -1.35 -13.65
C LYS A 44 -17.12 -2.72 -13.89
N ALA A 45 -16.90 -3.32 -15.06
CA ALA A 45 -17.44 -4.63 -15.40
C ALA A 45 -16.84 -5.76 -14.55
N GLY A 46 -17.61 -6.82 -14.35
CA GLY A 46 -17.12 -8.08 -13.80
C GLY A 46 -16.17 -8.80 -14.77
N ASN A 47 -15.53 -9.85 -14.29
CA ASN A 47 -14.71 -10.67 -15.17
C ASN A 47 -15.55 -11.67 -15.98
N LYS A 48 -14.97 -12.21 -17.06
CA LYS A 48 -15.66 -13.17 -17.96
C LYS A 48 -16.06 -14.47 -17.25
N ALA A 49 -15.33 -14.88 -16.23
CA ALA A 49 -15.61 -16.09 -15.46
C ALA A 49 -16.74 -15.90 -14.41
N GLY A 50 -17.23 -14.68 -14.20
CA GLY A 50 -18.24 -14.36 -13.19
C GLY A 50 -17.76 -14.47 -11.75
N THR A 51 -16.45 -14.66 -11.53
CA THR A 51 -15.85 -14.79 -10.19
C THR A 51 -15.51 -13.44 -9.56
N ILE A 52 -15.38 -12.38 -10.37
CA ILE A 52 -15.31 -10.99 -9.92
C ILE A 52 -16.56 -10.30 -10.44
N PRO A 53 -17.49 -9.86 -9.57
CA PRO A 53 -18.72 -9.20 -9.99
C PRO A 53 -18.45 -7.80 -10.56
N ALA A 54 -19.43 -7.23 -11.28
CA ALA A 54 -19.40 -5.82 -11.62
C ALA A 54 -19.44 -4.97 -10.35
N TRP A 55 -18.76 -3.82 -10.37
CA TRP A 55 -18.84 -2.86 -9.27
C TRP A 55 -20.18 -2.12 -9.30
N ASP A 56 -20.89 -2.13 -8.20
CA ASP A 56 -22.27 -1.60 -8.05
C ASP A 56 -22.34 -0.34 -7.15
N GLY A 57 -21.18 0.25 -6.83
CA GLY A 57 -21.08 1.43 -5.97
C GLY A 57 -20.35 1.17 -4.66
N GLY A 58 -20.05 -0.09 -4.35
CA GLY A 58 -19.38 -0.51 -3.12
C GLY A 58 -20.24 -0.31 -1.86
N LEU A 59 -19.65 -0.36 -0.69
CA LEU A 59 -20.35 -0.18 0.58
C LEU A 59 -20.17 1.25 1.11
N SER A 60 -21.26 2.02 1.11
CA SER A 60 -21.28 3.43 1.54
C SER A 60 -22.29 3.72 2.66
N LYS A 61 -22.91 2.69 3.23
CA LYS A 61 -23.87 2.83 4.33
C LYS A 61 -23.35 2.07 5.54
N ALA A 62 -23.35 2.75 6.70
CA ALA A 62 -22.97 2.12 7.96
C ALA A 62 -23.72 0.81 8.20
N THR A 63 -23.02 -0.18 8.74
CA THR A 63 -23.64 -1.43 9.17
C THR A 63 -24.70 -1.15 10.24
N PRO A 64 -25.91 -1.71 10.13
CA PRO A 64 -26.96 -1.49 11.13
C PRO A 64 -26.47 -1.79 12.55
N GLY A 65 -26.74 -0.85 13.48
CA GLY A 65 -26.32 -0.96 14.89
C GLY A 65 -24.88 -0.57 15.20
N TYR A 66 -24.03 -0.37 14.21
CA TYR A 66 -22.66 0.11 14.41
C TYR A 66 -22.64 1.57 14.89
N LYS A 67 -21.82 1.86 15.89
CA LYS A 67 -21.51 3.22 16.37
C LYS A 67 -20.02 3.49 16.21
N THR A 68 -19.69 4.72 15.84
CA THR A 68 -18.29 5.13 15.73
C THR A 68 -17.55 4.86 17.04
N GLY A 69 -16.43 4.15 16.95
CA GLY A 69 -15.63 3.72 18.11
C GLY A 69 -15.82 2.26 18.50
N ASP A 70 -16.90 1.62 18.06
CA ASP A 70 -17.09 0.18 18.28
C ASP A 70 -16.15 -0.65 17.39
N ALA A 71 -15.95 -1.92 17.75
CA ALA A 71 -15.33 -2.90 16.85
C ALA A 71 -16.23 -3.09 15.63
N ARG A 72 -15.66 -2.98 14.42
CA ARG A 72 -16.41 -3.16 13.17
C ARG A 72 -16.79 -4.62 12.99
N PRO A 73 -18.07 -4.95 12.76
CA PRO A 73 -18.51 -6.32 12.61
C PRO A 73 -17.95 -6.97 11.35
N ASP A 74 -17.90 -8.30 11.35
CA ASP A 74 -17.73 -9.08 10.11
C ASP A 74 -18.88 -8.74 9.16
N LEU A 75 -18.55 -8.39 7.93
CA LEU A 75 -19.54 -7.99 6.94
C LEU A 75 -20.30 -9.20 6.35
N TYR A 76 -19.68 -10.38 6.40
CA TYR A 76 -20.18 -11.61 5.78
C TYR A 76 -20.07 -12.82 6.74
N PRO A 77 -20.67 -12.76 7.94
CA PRO A 77 -20.44 -13.75 9.00
C PRO A 77 -20.91 -15.17 8.65
N ASN A 78 -21.87 -15.29 7.73
CA ASN A 78 -22.46 -16.57 7.35
C ASN A 78 -21.84 -17.19 6.08
N GLU A 79 -20.95 -16.48 5.42
CA GLU A 79 -20.31 -17.02 4.22
C GLU A 79 -19.24 -18.05 4.57
N LYS A 80 -19.15 -19.06 3.72
CA LYS A 80 -18.15 -20.12 3.80
C LYS A 80 -17.17 -19.98 2.62
N PRO A 81 -15.92 -20.42 2.79
CA PRO A 81 -15.00 -20.45 1.67
C PRO A 81 -15.50 -21.38 0.56
N THR A 82 -15.38 -20.93 -0.67
CA THR A 82 -15.70 -21.71 -1.88
C THR A 82 -14.55 -22.55 -2.36
N LEU A 83 -13.33 -22.20 -1.94
CA LEU A 83 -12.08 -22.87 -2.30
C LEU A 83 -11.07 -22.71 -1.17
N SER A 84 -10.32 -23.77 -0.88
CA SER A 84 -9.13 -23.71 -0.03
C SER A 84 -7.90 -24.08 -0.86
N ILE A 85 -6.89 -23.21 -0.86
CA ILE A 85 -5.64 -23.40 -1.60
C ILE A 85 -4.51 -23.64 -0.60
N ASN A 86 -3.75 -24.71 -0.79
CA ASN A 86 -2.63 -25.12 0.05
C ASN A 86 -1.52 -25.75 -0.83
N ALA A 87 -0.45 -26.26 -0.22
CA ALA A 87 0.67 -26.85 -0.93
C ALA A 87 0.28 -27.95 -1.94
N LYS A 88 -0.83 -28.67 -1.72
CA LYS A 88 -1.23 -29.81 -2.58
C LYS A 88 -1.86 -29.37 -3.90
N ASN A 89 -2.56 -28.23 -3.92
CA ASN A 89 -3.28 -27.73 -5.09
C ASN A 89 -2.82 -26.38 -5.60
N MET A 90 -1.86 -25.72 -4.93
CA MET A 90 -1.41 -24.37 -5.31
C MET A 90 -0.91 -24.26 -6.75
N ALA A 91 -0.36 -25.35 -7.33
CA ALA A 91 0.13 -25.34 -8.70
C ALA A 91 -0.97 -25.03 -9.72
N GLN A 92 -2.23 -25.38 -9.42
CA GLN A 92 -3.40 -25.09 -10.25
C GLN A 92 -3.86 -23.62 -10.20
N HIS A 93 -3.32 -22.86 -9.25
CA HIS A 93 -3.68 -21.47 -8.96
C HIS A 93 -2.47 -20.54 -8.92
N ALA A 94 -1.30 -21.02 -9.36
CA ALA A 94 -0.03 -20.31 -9.22
C ALA A 94 -0.02 -18.94 -9.91
N ASP A 95 -0.75 -18.80 -11.02
CA ASP A 95 -0.95 -17.55 -11.75
C ASP A 95 -1.68 -16.45 -10.95
N LYS A 96 -2.46 -16.87 -9.94
CA LYS A 96 -3.25 -15.99 -9.04
C LYS A 96 -2.68 -15.84 -7.63
N LEU A 97 -1.49 -16.39 -7.39
CA LEU A 97 -0.80 -16.33 -6.09
C LEU A 97 0.49 -15.50 -6.23
N SER A 98 0.82 -14.73 -5.20
CA SER A 98 2.13 -14.08 -5.14
C SER A 98 3.25 -15.11 -4.89
N ASP A 99 4.48 -14.74 -5.24
CA ASP A 99 5.66 -15.59 -4.98
C ASP A 99 5.78 -15.91 -3.48
N GLY A 100 5.47 -14.93 -2.62
CA GLY A 100 5.50 -15.08 -1.17
C GLY A 100 4.45 -16.03 -0.63
N VAL A 101 3.20 -15.94 -1.11
CA VAL A 101 2.12 -16.85 -0.69
C VAL A 101 2.45 -18.28 -1.10
N GLN A 102 2.98 -18.49 -2.31
CA GLN A 102 3.43 -19.82 -2.75
C GLN A 102 4.58 -20.34 -1.86
N ALA A 103 5.52 -19.47 -1.50
CA ALA A 103 6.64 -19.85 -0.62
C ALA A 103 6.17 -20.19 0.81
N LEU A 104 5.18 -19.48 1.35
CA LEU A 104 4.56 -19.81 2.64
C LEU A 104 3.91 -21.20 2.60
N MET A 105 3.17 -21.53 1.53
CA MET A 105 2.56 -22.86 1.35
C MET A 105 3.61 -23.98 1.28
N LYS A 106 4.76 -23.71 0.65
CA LYS A 106 5.88 -24.66 0.57
C LYS A 106 6.58 -24.85 1.90
N LYS A 107 6.75 -23.75 2.66
CA LYS A 107 7.50 -23.76 3.93
C LYS A 107 6.68 -24.31 5.09
N TYR A 108 5.39 -24.02 5.13
CA TYR A 108 4.50 -24.37 6.23
C TYR A 108 3.34 -25.24 5.72
N PRO A 109 3.36 -26.58 5.98
CA PRO A 109 2.36 -27.50 5.43
C PRO A 109 0.91 -27.18 5.84
N ASP A 110 0.72 -26.54 7.00
CA ASP A 110 -0.60 -26.18 7.51
C ASP A 110 -1.09 -24.81 6.98
N PHE A 111 -0.22 -24.09 6.29
CA PHE A 111 -0.63 -22.80 5.69
C PHE A 111 -1.52 -23.03 4.48
N ARG A 112 -2.64 -22.35 4.47
CA ARG A 112 -3.58 -22.31 3.36
C ARG A 112 -4.22 -20.93 3.26
N ILE A 113 -4.83 -20.66 2.14
CA ILE A 113 -5.76 -19.54 1.99
C ILE A 113 -7.16 -20.08 1.76
N ASP A 114 -8.13 -19.56 2.49
CA ASP A 114 -9.54 -19.88 2.35
C ASP A 114 -10.19 -18.76 1.53
N VAL A 115 -10.59 -19.07 0.29
CA VAL A 115 -11.12 -18.12 -0.69
C VAL A 115 -12.64 -18.05 -0.58
N TYR A 116 -13.15 -16.86 -0.45
CA TYR A 116 -14.59 -16.55 -0.34
C TYR A 116 -15.11 -15.90 -1.62
N PRO A 117 -16.43 -15.81 -1.80
CA PRO A 117 -17.01 -15.00 -2.88
C PRO A 117 -16.48 -13.58 -2.85
N THR A 118 -16.18 -13.02 -4.00
CA THR A 118 -15.65 -11.66 -4.13
C THR A 118 -16.74 -10.62 -3.93
N HIS A 119 -16.48 -9.66 -3.03
CA HIS A 119 -17.31 -8.47 -2.82
C HIS A 119 -16.49 -7.20 -3.06
N ARG A 120 -16.83 -6.47 -4.10
CA ARG A 120 -16.15 -5.21 -4.45
C ARG A 120 -16.70 -4.06 -3.60
N THR A 121 -16.26 -4.01 -2.34
CA THR A 121 -16.81 -3.11 -1.31
C THR A 121 -16.21 -1.71 -1.34
N ALA A 122 -15.14 -1.47 -2.11
CA ALA A 122 -14.48 -0.18 -2.15
C ALA A 122 -15.42 0.93 -2.59
N ALA A 123 -15.49 1.97 -1.78
CA ALA A 123 -16.24 3.19 -2.03
C ALA A 123 -15.50 4.38 -1.43
N ALA A 124 -15.86 5.59 -1.85
CA ALA A 124 -15.34 6.84 -1.30
C ALA A 124 -16.45 7.91 -1.30
N PRO A 125 -16.31 9.00 -0.53
CA PRO A 125 -17.22 10.15 -0.62
C PRO A 125 -17.23 10.76 -2.02
N GLN A 126 -18.36 11.36 -2.41
CA GLN A 126 -18.52 12.01 -3.71
C GLN A 126 -17.43 13.05 -3.99
N SER A 127 -17.01 13.81 -2.99
CA SER A 127 -15.92 14.79 -3.12
C SER A 127 -14.60 14.17 -3.56
N VAL A 128 -14.31 12.94 -3.12
CA VAL A 128 -13.13 12.19 -3.55
C VAL A 128 -13.23 11.80 -5.02
N TYR A 129 -14.41 11.34 -5.46
CA TYR A 129 -14.67 11.02 -6.87
C TYR A 129 -14.56 12.25 -7.77
N ASP A 130 -15.15 13.38 -7.37
CA ASP A 130 -15.11 14.63 -8.12
C ASP A 130 -13.67 15.15 -8.26
N ASN A 131 -12.88 15.07 -7.19
CA ASN A 131 -11.49 15.50 -7.21
C ASN A 131 -10.60 14.51 -8.00
N THR A 132 -10.85 13.21 -7.93
CA THR A 132 -10.17 12.20 -8.76
C THR A 132 -10.38 12.52 -10.24
N PHE A 133 -11.62 12.84 -10.65
CA PHE A 133 -11.90 13.22 -12.03
C PHE A 133 -11.14 14.48 -12.46
N LYS A 134 -11.08 15.51 -11.59
CA LYS A 134 -10.31 16.74 -11.87
C LYS A 134 -8.80 16.44 -11.94
N ASN A 135 -8.28 15.61 -11.02
CA ASN A 135 -6.87 15.28 -10.96
C ASN A 135 -6.41 14.53 -12.20
N ALA A 136 -7.24 13.65 -12.78
CA ALA A 136 -6.91 12.82 -13.94
C ALA A 136 -6.31 13.63 -15.11
N THR A 137 -6.79 14.86 -15.34
CA THR A 137 -6.34 15.71 -16.46
C THR A 137 -5.31 16.78 -16.06
N ARG A 138 -4.97 16.92 -14.77
CA ARG A 138 -4.08 17.99 -14.30
C ARG A 138 -2.87 17.50 -13.47
N ALA A 139 -2.97 16.32 -12.84
CA ALA A 139 -1.88 15.79 -12.06
C ALA A 139 -0.71 15.38 -12.95
N LYS A 140 0.51 15.59 -12.47
CA LYS A 140 1.74 15.22 -13.16
C LYS A 140 2.74 14.64 -12.16
N THR A 141 3.52 13.68 -12.60
CA THR A 141 4.74 13.28 -11.90
C THR A 141 5.84 14.29 -12.18
N ILE A 142 6.64 14.57 -11.16
CA ILE A 142 7.82 15.45 -11.21
C ILE A 142 9.03 14.72 -10.63
N GLU A 143 10.22 15.30 -10.72
CA GLU A 143 11.44 14.74 -10.11
C GLU A 143 11.72 13.29 -10.55
N GLY A 144 11.51 13.01 -11.86
CA GLY A 144 11.71 11.67 -12.41
C GLY A 144 10.69 10.62 -11.90
N GLY A 145 9.53 11.06 -11.44
CA GLY A 145 8.47 10.19 -10.87
C GLY A 145 8.46 10.16 -9.35
N TYR A 146 9.50 10.63 -8.69
CA TYR A 146 9.59 10.61 -7.22
C TYR A 146 8.73 11.66 -6.53
N GLY A 147 8.27 12.67 -7.25
CA GLY A 147 7.34 13.68 -6.81
C GLY A 147 6.07 13.74 -7.66
N MET A 148 5.06 14.48 -7.20
CA MET A 148 3.85 14.80 -7.95
C MET A 148 3.38 16.23 -7.68
N GLU A 149 2.66 16.80 -8.66
CA GLU A 149 2.00 18.11 -8.56
C GLU A 149 0.60 18.07 -9.18
N GLY A 150 -0.18 19.10 -8.96
CA GLY A 150 -1.48 19.30 -9.59
C GLY A 150 -2.63 18.46 -9.04
N ALA A 151 -2.43 17.68 -7.97
CA ALA A 151 -3.47 16.84 -7.36
C ALA A 151 -3.82 17.26 -5.94
N PHE A 152 -5.10 17.14 -5.58
CA PHE A 152 -5.60 17.33 -4.23
C PHE A 152 -6.97 16.63 -4.07
N GLY A 153 -7.21 16.03 -2.89
CA GLY A 153 -8.53 15.55 -2.46
C GLY A 153 -9.11 14.35 -3.22
N GLY A 154 -8.33 13.73 -4.09
CA GLY A 154 -8.71 12.56 -4.89
C GLY A 154 -7.48 11.88 -5.44
N LEU A 155 -7.61 10.69 -6.05
CA LEU A 155 -6.49 9.99 -6.68
C LEU A 155 -5.82 10.88 -7.73
N PRO A 156 -4.50 10.95 -7.77
CA PRO A 156 -3.80 11.76 -8.77
C PRO A 156 -3.86 11.15 -10.17
N PHE A 157 -3.73 9.84 -10.31
CA PHE A 157 -3.57 9.13 -11.59
C PHE A 157 -4.51 7.93 -11.71
N PRO A 158 -5.85 8.11 -11.74
CA PRO A 158 -6.78 6.98 -11.73
C PRO A 158 -6.64 6.05 -12.95
N ILE A 159 -5.95 6.49 -13.99
CA ILE A 159 -5.57 5.72 -15.18
C ILE A 159 -4.04 5.80 -15.31
N PRO A 160 -3.28 5.04 -14.52
CA PRO A 160 -1.83 5.17 -14.44
C PRO A 160 -1.14 4.66 -15.72
N LYS A 161 -0.08 5.35 -16.12
CA LYS A 161 0.75 5.02 -17.28
C LYS A 161 2.03 4.29 -16.91
N ASP A 162 2.47 4.44 -15.66
CA ASP A 162 3.71 3.83 -15.17
C ASP A 162 3.62 3.43 -13.68
N GLY A 163 4.71 2.86 -13.18
CA GLY A 163 4.79 2.39 -11.79
C GLY A 163 4.79 3.54 -10.77
N TYR A 164 5.30 4.70 -11.13
CA TYR A 164 5.32 5.86 -10.23
C TYR A 164 3.91 6.40 -10.02
N GLU A 165 3.12 6.53 -11.08
CA GLU A 165 1.73 6.95 -11.00
C GLU A 165 0.89 5.98 -10.16
N ALA A 166 1.08 4.66 -10.35
CA ALA A 166 0.41 3.64 -9.57
C ALA A 166 0.77 3.71 -8.07
N ILE A 167 2.05 3.91 -7.75
CA ILE A 167 2.49 4.07 -6.36
C ILE A 167 2.02 5.39 -5.75
N TRP A 168 1.96 6.48 -6.51
CA TRP A 168 1.37 7.73 -6.02
C TRP A 168 -0.12 7.59 -5.70
N ASN A 169 -0.88 6.84 -6.50
CA ASN A 169 -2.25 6.49 -6.14
C ASN A 169 -2.32 5.74 -4.80
N GLN A 170 -1.46 4.74 -4.60
CA GLN A 170 -1.40 4.00 -3.34
C GLN A 170 -1.06 4.93 -2.16
N ARG A 171 -0.06 5.80 -2.30
CA ARG A 171 0.37 6.72 -1.22
C ARG A 171 -0.73 7.69 -0.82
N THR A 172 -1.50 8.16 -1.81
CA THR A 172 -2.59 9.13 -1.62
C THR A 172 -3.98 8.51 -1.61
N ALA A 173 -4.11 7.18 -1.66
CA ALA A 173 -5.42 6.52 -1.64
C ALA A 173 -6.29 6.96 -0.46
N TRP A 174 -7.59 7.07 -0.69
CA TRP A 174 -8.56 7.37 0.36
C TRP A 174 -8.67 6.21 1.36
N ARG A 175 -8.48 6.49 2.64
CA ARG A 175 -8.50 5.50 3.73
C ARG A 175 -9.44 5.89 4.88
N GLY A 176 -10.41 6.77 4.60
CA GLY A 176 -11.35 7.25 5.62
C GLY A 176 -10.97 8.56 6.28
N GLY A 177 -9.92 9.26 5.80
CA GLY A 177 -9.48 10.56 6.32
C GLY A 177 -8.66 10.45 7.60
N ASN A 178 -9.00 11.27 8.60
CA ASN A 178 -8.25 11.29 9.86
C ASN A 178 -8.75 10.18 10.78
N VAL A 179 -7.81 9.40 11.35
CA VAL A 179 -8.13 8.28 12.22
C VAL A 179 -7.18 8.23 13.42
N THR A 180 -7.73 7.89 14.57
CA THR A 180 -6.97 7.55 15.78
C THR A 180 -7.46 6.20 16.28
N LEU A 181 -6.53 5.28 16.47
CA LEU A 181 -6.86 3.91 16.87
C LEU A 181 -5.82 3.34 17.84
N PRO A 182 -6.23 2.45 18.76
CA PRO A 182 -5.28 1.65 19.52
C PRO A 182 -4.59 0.66 18.58
N MET A 183 -3.28 0.51 18.74
CA MET A 183 -2.48 -0.44 17.98
C MET A 183 -1.76 -1.40 18.93
N ARG A 184 -1.66 -2.66 18.53
CA ARG A 184 -0.84 -3.68 19.17
C ARG A 184 -0.03 -4.39 18.09
N VAL A 185 1.25 -4.53 18.33
CA VAL A 185 2.16 -5.25 17.43
C VAL A 185 2.61 -6.52 18.12
N TRP A 186 2.30 -7.62 17.49
CA TRP A 186 2.69 -8.96 17.92
C TRP A 186 3.77 -9.49 16.99
N VAL A 187 4.78 -10.11 17.59
CA VAL A 187 5.84 -10.81 16.88
C VAL A 187 5.82 -12.27 17.25
N VAL A 188 6.11 -13.12 16.29
CA VAL A 188 6.27 -14.55 16.47
C VAL A 188 7.67 -14.93 15.99
N THR A 189 8.43 -15.55 16.88
CA THR A 189 9.79 -16.02 16.58
C THR A 189 9.76 -17.36 15.84
N ALA A 190 10.89 -17.76 15.22
CA ALA A 190 10.98 -18.98 14.44
C ALA A 190 10.61 -20.27 15.22
N ASP A 191 10.72 -20.26 16.53
CA ASP A 191 10.30 -21.35 17.43
C ASP A 191 8.82 -21.27 17.83
N GLY A 192 8.05 -20.36 17.20
CA GLY A 192 6.61 -20.23 17.40
C GLY A 192 6.18 -19.45 18.65
N ARG A 193 7.12 -18.87 19.41
CA ARG A 193 6.77 -18.04 20.58
C ARG A 193 6.25 -16.68 20.16
N ARG A 194 5.10 -16.31 20.71
CA ARG A 194 4.47 -15.02 20.48
C ARG A 194 4.77 -14.04 21.63
N ALA A 195 5.10 -12.80 21.27
CA ALA A 195 5.29 -11.71 22.23
C ALA A 195 4.69 -10.40 21.67
N MET A 196 4.20 -9.53 22.57
CA MET A 196 3.82 -8.18 22.20
C MET A 196 5.07 -7.31 22.09
N ALA A 197 5.42 -6.91 20.88
CA ALA A 197 6.58 -6.09 20.60
C ALA A 197 6.35 -4.61 20.94
N SER A 198 5.14 -4.11 20.68
CA SER A 198 4.76 -2.73 20.93
C SER A 198 3.25 -2.60 21.06
N GLY A 199 2.80 -1.60 21.78
CA GLY A 199 1.41 -1.20 21.87
C GLY A 199 1.32 0.30 22.08
N GLY A 200 0.29 0.95 21.55
CA GLY A 200 0.16 2.39 21.65
C GLY A 200 -1.08 2.93 20.95
N THR A 201 -1.04 4.22 20.70
CA THR A 201 -2.05 4.92 19.92
C THR A 201 -1.43 5.40 18.62
N GLN A 202 -2.01 4.97 17.51
CA GLN A 202 -1.70 5.44 16.17
C GLN A 202 -2.68 6.53 15.79
N THR A 203 -2.17 7.69 15.37
CA THR A 203 -2.96 8.74 14.73
C THR A 203 -2.45 8.94 13.32
N LEU A 204 -3.35 8.93 12.36
CA LEU A 204 -3.08 9.19 10.95
C LEU A 204 -3.96 10.33 10.48
N SER A 205 -3.39 11.29 9.79
CA SER A 205 -4.12 12.40 9.17
C SER A 205 -3.78 12.44 7.69
N GLN A 206 -4.81 12.36 6.86
CA GLN A 206 -4.71 12.53 5.43
C GLN A 206 -4.98 14.00 5.07
N ALA A 207 -3.99 14.89 5.29
CA ALA A 207 -4.09 16.31 5.00
C ALA A 207 -4.46 16.58 3.53
N PHE A 208 -4.08 15.67 2.62
CA PHE A 208 -4.47 15.67 1.22
C PHE A 208 -6.00 15.66 0.97
N TYR A 209 -6.79 15.28 1.99
CA TYR A 209 -8.26 15.22 1.94
C TYR A 209 -8.92 16.19 2.93
N ALA A 210 -8.23 17.25 3.32
CA ALA A 210 -8.79 18.25 4.24
C ALA A 210 -10.06 18.87 3.65
N LYS A 211 -11.18 18.86 4.42
CA LYS A 211 -12.50 19.30 3.96
C LYS A 211 -12.51 20.76 3.46
N ASP A 212 -11.78 21.63 4.17
CA ASP A 212 -11.67 23.05 3.85
C ASP A 212 -10.42 23.37 3.02
N GLY A 213 -9.77 22.32 2.49
CA GLY A 213 -8.58 22.42 1.67
C GLY A 213 -8.89 22.63 0.19
N SER A 214 -7.89 23.07 -0.54
CA SER A 214 -7.90 23.18 -2.00
C SER A 214 -6.48 22.98 -2.53
N LEU A 215 -6.35 22.77 -3.84
CA LEU A 215 -5.03 22.63 -4.45
C LEU A 215 -4.13 23.84 -4.16
N ASP A 216 -4.68 25.05 -4.23
CA ASP A 216 -3.94 26.30 -4.01
C ASP A 216 -3.49 26.52 -2.55
N LYS A 217 -4.15 25.85 -1.60
CA LYS A 217 -3.84 25.92 -0.16
C LYS A 217 -3.04 24.71 0.32
N PHE A 218 -2.79 23.74 -0.55
CA PHE A 218 -2.09 22.51 -0.20
C PHE A 218 -0.60 22.79 -0.02
N ASP A 219 -0.08 22.53 1.18
CA ASP A 219 1.31 22.79 1.57
C ASP A 219 2.30 21.68 1.13
N GLY A 220 1.82 20.71 0.36
CA GLY A 220 2.63 19.60 -0.15
C GLY A 220 2.77 18.39 0.79
N TYR A 221 2.23 18.43 2.00
CA TYR A 221 2.22 17.25 2.90
C TYR A 221 0.91 16.49 2.79
N TYR A 222 0.96 15.28 2.20
CA TYR A 222 -0.25 14.48 1.98
C TYR A 222 -0.66 13.65 3.20
N SER A 223 0.29 13.29 4.08
CA SER A 223 0.04 12.43 5.23
C SER A 223 0.87 12.83 6.44
N LEU A 224 0.26 12.76 7.61
CA LEU A 224 0.89 12.88 8.91
C LEU A 224 0.59 11.63 9.72
N GLY A 225 1.62 10.95 10.22
CA GLY A 225 1.50 9.77 11.06
C GLY A 225 2.15 9.99 12.42
N LYS A 226 1.44 9.70 13.51
CA LYS A 226 1.99 9.73 14.87
C LYS A 226 1.67 8.42 15.59
N PHE A 227 2.67 7.80 16.16
CA PHE A 227 2.52 6.68 17.07
C PHE A 227 3.09 7.05 18.44
N VAL A 228 2.32 6.79 19.50
CA VAL A 228 2.77 6.96 20.88
C VAL A 228 2.63 5.64 21.60
N ALA A 229 3.73 5.07 22.03
CA ALA A 229 3.78 3.79 22.71
C ALA A 229 3.24 3.90 24.15
N ASN A 230 2.47 2.89 24.58
CA ASN A 230 2.04 2.71 25.97
C ASN A 230 2.37 1.32 26.53
N ALA A 231 2.94 0.44 25.70
CA ALA A 231 3.36 -0.89 26.05
C ALA A 231 4.48 -1.40 25.14
N PRO A 232 5.37 -2.29 25.60
CA PRO A 232 5.55 -2.65 27.02
C PRO A 232 6.03 -1.46 27.86
N GLY A 233 6.07 -1.60 29.19
CA GLY A 233 6.45 -0.50 30.07
C GLY A 233 7.81 0.14 29.76
N SER A 234 8.76 -0.63 29.22
CA SER A 234 10.08 -0.13 28.77
C SER A 234 10.02 0.84 27.59
N LYS A 235 8.95 0.80 26.80
CA LYS A 235 8.72 1.69 25.62
C LYS A 235 7.64 2.76 25.88
N ALA A 236 6.94 2.69 27.03
CA ALA A 236 5.84 3.60 27.31
C ALA A 236 6.30 5.07 27.29
N GLY A 237 5.62 5.88 26.48
CA GLY A 237 5.95 7.29 26.23
C GLY A 237 6.87 7.52 25.03
N GLU A 238 7.47 6.50 24.42
CA GLU A 238 8.18 6.68 23.14
C GLU A 238 7.19 7.11 22.05
N ALA A 239 7.65 7.98 21.16
CA ALA A 239 6.81 8.48 20.08
C ALA A 239 7.59 8.60 18.76
N ILE A 240 6.86 8.38 17.68
CA ILE A 240 7.32 8.60 16.31
C ILE A 240 6.33 9.55 15.65
N LEU A 241 6.84 10.57 14.95
CA LEU A 241 6.06 11.47 14.09
C LEU A 241 6.68 11.47 12.70
N ALA A 242 5.85 11.22 11.69
CA ALA A 242 6.22 11.28 10.29
C ALA A 242 5.33 12.28 9.55
N LEU A 243 5.94 13.10 8.70
CA LEU A 243 5.27 13.92 7.70
C LEU A 243 5.73 13.45 6.33
N ASP A 244 4.81 13.14 5.45
CA ASP A 244 5.12 12.67 4.11
C ASP A 244 4.69 13.70 3.06
N GLY A 245 5.66 14.21 2.32
CA GLY A 245 5.46 15.20 1.27
C GLY A 245 5.34 14.60 -0.12
N VAL A 246 4.88 15.44 -1.05
CA VAL A 246 4.67 15.06 -2.47
C VAL A 246 5.86 15.38 -3.37
N SER A 247 6.89 16.08 -2.85
CA SER A 247 8.04 16.52 -3.64
C SER A 247 9.22 16.90 -2.74
N ASP A 248 10.37 17.20 -3.34
CA ASP A 248 11.55 17.73 -2.62
C ASP A 248 11.29 19.08 -1.96
N ALA A 249 10.30 19.85 -2.44
CA ALA A 249 9.89 21.11 -1.79
C ALA A 249 9.17 20.87 -0.45
N ALA A 250 8.57 19.69 -0.26
CA ALA A 250 7.94 19.25 0.99
C ALA A 250 8.54 17.89 1.40
N PRO A 251 9.81 17.85 1.82
CA PRO A 251 10.52 16.59 2.05
C PRO A 251 9.97 15.88 3.28
N ARG A 252 10.09 14.55 3.27
CA ARG A 252 9.71 13.75 4.42
C ARG A 252 10.41 14.24 5.69
N GLY A 253 9.62 14.45 6.74
CA GLY A 253 10.09 14.67 8.10
C GLY A 253 9.84 13.44 8.97
N LEU A 254 10.84 12.98 9.71
CA LEU A 254 10.69 11.95 10.72
C LEU A 254 11.32 12.40 12.03
N TRP A 255 10.60 12.29 13.13
CA TRP A 255 11.06 12.58 14.48
C TRP A 255 10.77 11.41 15.40
N GLN A 256 11.69 11.17 16.32
CA GLN A 256 11.53 10.20 17.39
C GLN A 256 11.73 10.89 18.75
N TYR A 257 10.87 10.53 19.68
CA TYR A 257 11.08 10.78 21.10
C TYR A 257 11.39 9.47 21.80
N LEU A 258 12.56 9.39 22.44
CA LEU A 258 13.01 8.24 23.20
C LEU A 258 13.01 8.58 24.69
N VAL A 259 12.26 7.85 25.49
CA VAL A 259 12.06 8.12 26.93
C VAL A 259 13.39 8.16 27.69
N GLY A 260 14.29 7.21 27.44
CA GLY A 260 15.58 7.14 28.08
C GLY A 260 16.49 8.35 27.80
N GLN A 261 16.26 9.06 26.70
CA GLN A 261 17.06 10.23 26.31
C GLN A 261 16.34 11.56 26.59
N ARG A 262 15.04 11.54 26.87
CA ARG A 262 14.18 12.70 27.11
C ARG A 262 14.32 13.81 26.04
N ARG A 263 14.57 13.40 24.79
CA ARG A 263 14.80 14.32 23.67
C ARG A 263 14.03 13.89 22.43
N VAL A 264 13.51 14.88 21.73
CA VAL A 264 13.03 14.71 20.34
C VAL A 264 14.26 14.79 19.41
N ARG A 265 14.40 13.82 18.53
CA ARG A 265 15.42 13.82 17.49
C ARG A 265 14.77 13.83 16.13
N LYS A 266 15.24 14.67 15.23
CA LYS A 266 15.00 14.48 13.81
C LYS A 266 15.81 13.25 13.38
N ALA A 267 15.15 12.28 12.75
CA ALA A 267 15.76 10.98 12.42
C ALA A 267 15.67 10.70 10.91
N PRO A 268 16.31 11.53 10.06
CA PRO A 268 16.20 11.38 8.59
C PRO A 268 16.80 10.06 8.08
N SER A 269 17.69 9.45 8.85
CA SER A 269 18.29 8.13 8.55
C SER A 269 17.40 6.97 9.00
N VAL A 270 16.44 7.20 9.89
CA VAL A 270 15.46 6.18 10.32
C VAL A 270 14.32 6.17 9.30
N ALA A 271 14.61 5.64 8.14
CA ALA A 271 13.68 5.47 7.05
C ALA A 271 14.19 4.29 6.22
N TYR A 272 13.45 3.91 5.21
CA TYR A 272 13.85 2.84 4.30
C TYR A 272 14.08 1.51 5.03
N ASP A 273 15.27 0.94 4.86
CA ASP A 273 15.68 -0.38 5.35
C ASP A 273 16.21 -0.39 6.81
N THR A 274 15.97 0.67 7.56
CA THR A 274 16.24 0.64 9.00
C THR A 274 15.31 -0.37 9.67
N PRO A 275 15.82 -1.31 10.51
CA PRO A 275 14.96 -2.22 11.26
C PRO A 275 13.95 -1.44 12.13
N ASP A 276 12.68 -1.77 12.00
CA ASP A 276 11.61 -1.06 12.70
C ASP A 276 11.53 -1.48 14.18
N SER A 277 11.76 -0.52 15.07
CA SER A 277 11.70 -0.73 16.53
C SER A 277 10.29 -1.12 17.01
N VAL A 278 9.24 -0.76 16.29
CA VAL A 278 7.85 -1.07 16.63
C VAL A 278 7.60 -2.57 16.45
N THR A 279 8.22 -3.19 15.45
CA THR A 279 8.16 -4.64 15.17
C THR A 279 9.31 -5.42 15.78
N SER A 280 10.06 -4.84 16.73
CA SER A 280 11.29 -5.42 17.29
C SER A 280 12.34 -5.80 16.23
N GLY A 281 12.39 -5.06 15.13
CA GLY A 281 13.36 -5.22 14.06
C GLY A 281 13.06 -6.35 13.07
N ILE A 282 11.93 -7.05 13.17
CA ILE A 282 11.53 -8.06 12.18
C ILE A 282 11.15 -7.39 10.87
N GLY A 283 10.39 -6.30 10.91
CA GLY A 283 10.07 -5.47 9.74
C GLY A 283 11.09 -4.35 9.52
N LEU A 284 11.06 -3.74 8.35
CA LEU A 284 11.80 -2.52 8.01
C LEU A 284 10.85 -1.31 8.06
N PHE A 285 11.40 -0.11 8.28
CA PHE A 285 10.57 1.10 8.42
C PHE A 285 9.70 1.38 7.19
N ASP A 286 10.20 1.12 5.99
CA ASP A 286 9.45 1.34 4.75
C ASP A 286 8.50 0.20 4.38
N GLU A 287 8.46 -0.87 5.18
CA GLU A 287 7.52 -1.99 5.05
C GLU A 287 6.23 -1.78 5.85
N ALA A 288 6.18 -0.77 6.74
CA ALA A 288 4.97 -0.44 7.47
C ALA A 288 3.82 -0.19 6.49
N PHE A 289 2.62 -0.73 6.79
CA PHE A 289 1.45 -0.64 5.92
C PHE A 289 1.69 -1.15 4.49
N THR A 290 2.64 -2.08 4.32
CA THR A 290 3.16 -2.64 3.05
C THR A 290 4.05 -1.70 2.22
N LEU A 291 3.89 -0.40 2.35
CA LEU A 291 4.79 0.63 1.82
C LEU A 291 4.61 1.93 2.59
N PHE A 292 5.67 2.43 3.20
CA PHE A 292 5.66 3.67 3.96
C PHE A 292 6.91 4.51 3.69
N GLY A 293 6.73 5.76 3.32
CA GLY A 293 7.80 6.72 3.13
C GLY A 293 8.29 6.88 1.69
N PRO A 294 9.52 7.38 1.50
CA PRO A 294 10.03 7.73 0.18
C PRO A 294 10.24 6.51 -0.72
N ILE A 295 10.11 6.73 -2.02
CA ILE A 295 10.24 5.70 -3.06
C ILE A 295 11.50 5.87 -3.93
N ASP A 296 12.37 6.83 -3.59
CA ASP A 296 13.53 7.26 -4.38
C ASP A 296 14.71 6.27 -4.40
N LYS A 297 14.59 5.13 -3.71
CA LYS A 297 15.62 4.08 -3.76
C LYS A 297 15.43 3.10 -4.91
N HIS A 298 14.25 3.05 -5.51
CA HIS A 298 13.89 2.07 -6.51
C HIS A 298 13.34 2.72 -7.77
N GLU A 299 13.66 2.14 -8.90
CA GLU A 299 12.96 2.38 -10.16
C GLU A 299 11.69 1.54 -10.18
N LEU A 300 10.58 2.16 -10.58
CA LEU A 300 9.25 1.56 -10.52
C LEU A 300 8.73 1.27 -11.93
N LYS A 301 8.37 0.02 -12.16
CA LYS A 301 7.80 -0.44 -13.45
C LYS A 301 6.39 -0.97 -13.22
N LEU A 302 5.42 -0.42 -13.94
CA LEU A 302 4.09 -0.99 -14.05
C LEU A 302 4.15 -2.23 -14.96
N VAL A 303 3.88 -3.41 -14.38
CA VAL A 303 3.87 -4.67 -15.14
C VAL A 303 2.53 -4.83 -15.86
N GLY A 304 1.43 -4.47 -15.19
CA GLY A 304 0.08 -4.56 -15.71
C GLY A 304 -0.94 -4.96 -14.65
N LYS A 305 -2.14 -5.30 -15.10
CA LYS A 305 -3.20 -5.86 -14.24
C LYS A 305 -3.27 -7.39 -14.36
N LYS A 306 -3.61 -8.04 -13.26
CA LYS A 306 -3.94 -9.46 -13.22
C LYS A 306 -4.97 -9.77 -12.14
N GLU A 307 -5.62 -10.92 -12.24
CA GLU A 307 -6.49 -11.44 -11.20
C GLU A 307 -5.66 -12.19 -10.16
N MET A 308 -5.82 -11.85 -8.89
CA MET A 308 -5.10 -12.47 -7.77
C MET A 308 -5.99 -12.68 -6.56
N TYR A 309 -5.70 -13.74 -5.81
CA TYR A 309 -6.25 -13.88 -4.47
C TYR A 309 -5.52 -12.94 -3.52
N ILE A 310 -6.26 -12.06 -2.87
CA ILE A 310 -5.73 -11.08 -1.91
C ILE A 310 -6.55 -11.09 -0.61
N PRO A 311 -5.96 -10.74 0.53
CA PRO A 311 -6.71 -10.53 1.77
C PRO A 311 -7.63 -9.32 1.60
N TYR A 312 -8.96 -9.53 1.65
CA TYR A 312 -9.94 -8.47 1.46
C TYR A 312 -11.15 -8.66 2.39
N ASN A 313 -11.84 -7.57 2.76
CA ASN A 313 -12.99 -7.59 3.67
C ASN A 313 -12.70 -8.30 5.01
N ASN A 314 -11.52 -8.04 5.60
CA ASN A 314 -11.01 -8.73 6.77
C ASN A 314 -11.53 -8.18 8.11
N ASN A 315 -12.77 -7.72 8.16
CA ASN A 315 -13.39 -7.22 9.37
C ASN A 315 -13.43 -8.30 10.48
N ARG A 316 -13.61 -9.58 10.12
CA ARG A 316 -13.50 -10.71 11.04
C ARG A 316 -12.14 -10.76 11.73
N ALA A 317 -11.06 -10.70 10.96
CA ALA A 317 -9.70 -10.73 11.48
C ALA A 317 -9.41 -9.53 12.41
N ALA A 318 -9.94 -8.34 12.08
CA ALA A 318 -9.76 -7.14 12.87
C ALA A 318 -10.47 -7.20 14.24
N SER A 319 -11.52 -7.99 14.38
CA SER A 319 -12.26 -8.21 15.62
C SER A 319 -11.88 -9.51 16.34
N ALA A 320 -11.04 -10.35 15.73
CA ALA A 320 -10.58 -11.61 16.36
C ALA A 320 -9.68 -11.35 17.57
N LYS A 321 -9.73 -12.27 18.54
CA LYS A 321 -8.74 -12.28 19.60
C LYS A 321 -7.37 -12.63 19.02
N VAL A 322 -6.33 -12.04 19.58
CA VAL A 322 -4.97 -12.29 19.10
C VAL A 322 -4.58 -13.77 19.19
N GLU A 323 -5.07 -14.47 20.22
CA GLU A 323 -4.84 -15.90 20.43
C GLU A 323 -5.40 -16.75 19.29
N ASP A 324 -6.52 -16.32 18.72
CA ASP A 324 -7.19 -17.03 17.63
C ASP A 324 -6.60 -16.66 16.25
N LEU A 325 -6.01 -15.46 16.11
CA LEU A 325 -5.49 -14.96 14.83
C LEU A 325 -4.00 -15.24 14.66
N VAL A 326 -3.18 -15.01 15.70
CA VAL A 326 -1.71 -15.09 15.65
C VAL A 326 -1.27 -16.44 16.19
N THR A 327 -0.96 -17.38 15.30
CA THR A 327 -0.54 -18.74 15.64
C THR A 327 0.97 -18.94 15.41
N PRO A 328 1.58 -20.02 15.90
CA PRO A 328 2.94 -20.36 15.52
C PRO A 328 3.11 -20.43 14.00
N ASN A 329 4.16 -19.85 13.46
CA ASN A 329 4.56 -19.87 12.04
C ASN A 329 3.74 -18.98 11.08
N THR A 330 2.41 -18.89 11.23
CA THR A 330 1.55 -18.13 10.28
C THR A 330 0.33 -17.56 11.01
N LEU A 331 -0.41 -16.68 10.35
CA LEU A 331 -1.76 -16.34 10.79
C LEU A 331 -2.69 -17.55 10.64
N ASN A 332 -3.70 -17.62 11.51
CA ASN A 332 -4.74 -18.65 11.43
C ASN A 332 -5.58 -18.45 10.16
N PRO A 333 -5.54 -19.38 9.20
CA PRO A 333 -6.28 -19.24 7.95
C PRO A 333 -7.79 -19.07 8.13
N ALA A 334 -8.37 -19.66 9.17
CA ALA A 334 -9.82 -19.57 9.43
C ALA A 334 -10.29 -18.16 9.81
N GLN A 335 -9.37 -17.29 10.21
CA GLN A 335 -9.67 -15.91 10.57
C GLN A 335 -9.43 -14.92 9.41
N VAL A 336 -8.73 -15.35 8.36
CA VAL A 336 -8.34 -14.48 7.24
C VAL A 336 -9.18 -14.77 6.02
N ARG A 337 -9.89 -13.75 5.54
CA ARG A 337 -10.68 -13.82 4.32
C ARG A 337 -9.82 -13.45 3.11
N TRP A 338 -9.84 -14.31 2.08
CA TRP A 338 -9.22 -14.07 0.79
C TRP A 338 -10.28 -14.01 -0.30
N GLU A 339 -10.12 -13.09 -1.23
CA GLU A 339 -11.02 -12.92 -2.36
C GLU A 339 -10.24 -12.77 -3.66
N LEU A 340 -10.85 -13.12 -4.79
CA LEU A 340 -10.26 -12.89 -6.11
C LEU A 340 -10.53 -11.46 -6.55
N HIS A 341 -9.48 -10.65 -6.73
CA HIS A 341 -9.56 -9.27 -7.20
C HIS A 341 -8.64 -9.03 -8.38
N ARG A 342 -8.87 -7.98 -9.15
CA ARG A 342 -7.87 -7.44 -10.07
C ARG A 342 -6.89 -6.58 -9.30
N VAL A 343 -5.62 -6.79 -9.56
CA VAL A 343 -4.56 -6.00 -8.97
C VAL A 343 -3.64 -5.42 -10.03
N TRP A 344 -3.12 -4.23 -9.76
CA TRP A 344 -1.96 -3.71 -10.46
C TRP A 344 -0.71 -4.33 -9.87
N GLU A 345 0.16 -4.89 -10.73
CA GLU A 345 1.48 -5.36 -10.34
C GLU A 345 2.52 -4.28 -10.66
N VAL A 346 3.26 -3.84 -9.63
CA VAL A 346 4.38 -2.90 -9.77
C VAL A 346 5.65 -3.58 -9.30
N GLU A 347 6.63 -3.68 -10.18
CA GLU A 347 7.99 -4.08 -9.84
C GLU A 347 8.83 -2.87 -9.45
N ALA A 348 9.62 -3.01 -8.37
CA ALA A 348 10.58 -2.03 -7.90
C ALA A 348 11.96 -2.67 -7.89
N THR A 349 12.91 -2.08 -8.60
CA THR A 349 14.30 -2.51 -8.67
C THR A 349 15.21 -1.41 -8.16
N LEU A 350 16.26 -1.76 -7.43
CA LEU A 350 17.18 -0.80 -6.84
C LEU A 350 17.75 0.13 -7.92
N ALA A 351 17.58 1.43 -7.73
CA ALA A 351 18.07 2.43 -8.66
C ALA A 351 19.61 2.51 -8.64
N ALA A 352 20.20 2.89 -9.77
CA ALA A 352 21.65 3.01 -9.92
C ALA A 352 22.25 3.95 -8.86
N GLY A 353 23.30 3.50 -8.17
CA GLY A 353 23.99 4.25 -7.11
C GLY A 353 23.24 4.33 -5.77
N LYS A 354 22.04 3.76 -5.67
CA LYS A 354 21.30 3.69 -4.40
C LYS A 354 21.64 2.41 -3.62
N ARG A 355 21.27 2.38 -2.34
CA ARG A 355 21.45 1.23 -1.46
C ARG A 355 20.15 0.92 -0.74
N HIS A 356 19.84 -0.37 -0.68
CA HIS A 356 18.72 -0.92 0.08
C HIS A 356 18.93 -2.43 0.29
N VAL A 357 18.60 -2.95 1.48
CA VAL A 357 18.78 -4.38 1.78
C VAL A 357 17.78 -5.28 1.04
N VAL A 358 16.66 -4.71 0.55
CA VAL A 358 15.68 -5.38 -0.31
C VAL A 358 15.70 -4.72 -1.70
N PRO A 359 16.66 -5.11 -2.57
CA PRO A 359 16.88 -4.43 -3.87
C PRO A 359 15.80 -4.72 -4.92
N LYS A 360 15.03 -5.77 -4.74
CA LYS A 360 13.92 -6.10 -5.64
C LYS A 360 12.64 -6.31 -4.84
N ARG A 361 11.55 -5.70 -5.33
CA ARG A 361 10.22 -5.76 -4.71
C ARG A 361 9.14 -5.92 -5.76
N LYS A 362 8.02 -6.55 -5.37
CA LYS A 362 6.76 -6.55 -6.12
C LYS A 362 5.64 -6.11 -5.20
N TYR A 363 4.86 -5.17 -5.68
CA TYR A 363 3.66 -4.69 -5.01
C TYR A 363 2.43 -5.12 -5.78
N TYR A 364 1.43 -5.62 -5.06
CA TYR A 364 0.14 -6.02 -5.61
C TYR A 364 -0.93 -5.11 -5.05
N ILE A 365 -1.36 -4.16 -5.89
CA ILE A 365 -2.24 -3.04 -5.52
C ILE A 365 -3.64 -3.38 -5.99
N ASP A 366 -4.62 -3.45 -5.08
CA ASP A 366 -6.02 -3.64 -5.44
C ASP A 366 -6.52 -2.50 -6.35
N GLU A 367 -7.15 -2.83 -7.47
CA GLU A 367 -7.58 -1.83 -8.44
C GLU A 367 -8.72 -0.94 -7.93
N ASP A 368 -9.56 -1.47 -7.03
CA ASP A 368 -10.72 -0.76 -6.52
C ASP A 368 -10.38 0.28 -5.45
N SER A 369 -9.46 -0.05 -4.55
CA SER A 369 -9.12 0.77 -3.38
C SER A 369 -7.76 1.45 -3.46
N TRP A 370 -6.91 1.05 -4.40
CA TRP A 370 -5.50 1.46 -4.50
C TRP A 370 -4.66 1.12 -3.26
N GLN A 371 -5.12 0.15 -2.46
CA GLN A 371 -4.34 -0.34 -1.33
C GLN A 371 -3.41 -1.46 -1.78
N ILE A 372 -2.15 -1.47 -1.33
CA ILE A 372 -1.29 -2.64 -1.49
C ILE A 372 -1.80 -3.73 -0.56
N ALA A 373 -2.23 -4.84 -1.16
CA ALA A 373 -2.70 -6.03 -0.43
C ALA A 373 -1.54 -6.94 -0.04
N LEU A 374 -0.60 -7.12 -0.95
CA LEU A 374 0.56 -7.99 -0.80
C LEU A 374 1.82 -7.32 -1.32
N PHE A 375 2.94 -7.67 -0.73
CA PHE A 375 4.27 -7.24 -1.12
C PHE A 375 5.25 -8.40 -0.97
N ASP A 376 6.05 -8.65 -2.00
CA ASP A 376 7.14 -9.62 -1.97
C ASP A 376 8.47 -8.90 -2.20
N GLY A 377 9.49 -9.28 -1.43
CA GLY A 377 10.82 -8.68 -1.49
C GLY A 377 11.95 -9.70 -1.49
N TRP A 378 12.95 -9.45 -2.30
CA TRP A 378 14.12 -10.33 -2.48
C TRP A 378 15.38 -9.64 -1.98
N ASP A 379 16.29 -10.43 -1.43
CA ASP A 379 17.62 -9.97 -1.03
C ASP A 379 18.56 -9.78 -2.23
N ALA A 380 19.78 -9.33 -1.97
CA ALA A 380 20.79 -9.12 -3.00
C ALA A 380 21.27 -10.41 -3.72
N LYS A 381 20.95 -11.59 -3.18
CA LYS A 381 21.21 -12.89 -3.81
C LYS A 381 20.03 -13.37 -4.65
N GLY A 382 18.94 -12.58 -4.73
CA GLY A 382 17.71 -12.96 -5.40
C GLY A 382 16.87 -13.99 -4.65
N GLN A 383 17.12 -14.20 -3.36
CA GLN A 383 16.32 -15.08 -2.52
C GLN A 383 15.14 -14.32 -1.96
N LEU A 384 13.95 -14.92 -2.01
CA LEU A 384 12.76 -14.34 -1.40
C LEU A 384 12.99 -14.23 0.12
N TRP A 385 12.87 -13.01 0.62
CA TRP A 385 13.14 -12.70 2.01
C TRP A 385 11.91 -12.16 2.74
N ARG A 386 11.19 -11.26 2.11
CA ARG A 386 10.05 -10.57 2.70
C ARG A 386 8.76 -10.94 1.99
N THR A 387 7.72 -11.21 2.76
CA THR A 387 6.35 -11.37 2.25
C THR A 387 5.42 -10.64 3.21
N ASN A 388 5.00 -9.44 2.82
CA ASN A 388 4.16 -8.60 3.65
C ASN A 388 2.73 -8.60 3.12
N TYR A 389 1.79 -8.35 4.02
CA TYR A 389 0.37 -8.37 3.74
C TYR A 389 -0.36 -7.27 4.50
N ALA A 390 -1.45 -6.81 3.92
CA ALA A 390 -2.47 -6.03 4.60
C ALA A 390 -3.80 -6.80 4.60
N LEU A 391 -4.36 -7.03 5.76
CA LEU A 391 -5.71 -7.58 5.89
C LEU A 391 -6.69 -6.40 5.77
N MET A 392 -7.08 -6.07 4.53
CA MET A 392 -7.84 -4.86 4.25
C MET A 392 -9.18 -4.85 4.97
N LEU A 393 -9.43 -3.77 5.70
CA LEU A 393 -10.64 -3.51 6.45
C LEU A 393 -11.58 -2.61 5.65
N THR A 394 -12.83 -3.03 5.49
CA THR A 394 -13.89 -2.20 4.88
C THR A 394 -14.65 -1.44 5.97
N MET A 395 -14.82 -0.14 5.74
CA MET A 395 -15.44 0.82 6.66
C MET A 395 -16.62 1.52 5.97
N PRO A 396 -17.82 0.92 5.95
CA PRO A 396 -18.94 1.46 5.20
C PRO A 396 -19.47 2.81 5.70
N ASP A 397 -19.27 3.11 7.00
CA ASP A 397 -19.69 4.36 7.66
C ASP A 397 -18.88 5.60 7.21
N VAL A 398 -17.64 5.38 6.74
CA VAL A 398 -16.76 6.44 6.21
C VAL A 398 -16.40 6.19 4.75
N PRO A 399 -17.21 5.50 3.97
CA PRO A 399 -16.96 4.76 2.72
C PRO A 399 -15.48 4.65 2.38
N ALA A 400 -14.81 3.62 2.93
CA ALA A 400 -13.39 3.43 2.70
C ALA A 400 -12.97 1.97 2.86
N VAL A 401 -11.87 1.60 2.19
CA VAL A 401 -11.08 0.41 2.46
C VAL A 401 -9.71 0.85 2.95
N SER A 402 -9.23 0.26 4.05
CA SER A 402 -7.98 0.67 4.68
C SER A 402 -7.04 -0.51 4.92
N ASN A 403 -5.77 -0.34 4.55
CA ASN A 403 -4.67 -1.24 4.86
C ASN A 403 -3.90 -0.83 6.13
N PHE A 404 -4.29 0.28 6.80
CA PHE A 404 -3.58 0.82 7.96
C PHE A 404 -3.99 0.18 9.30
N VAL A 405 -5.09 -0.57 9.31
CA VAL A 405 -5.66 -1.11 10.56
C VAL A 405 -5.00 -2.43 10.93
N LEU A 406 -4.78 -3.31 9.95
CA LEU A 406 -4.29 -4.66 10.19
C LEU A 406 -3.31 -5.07 9.08
N TRP A 407 -2.04 -5.16 9.43
CA TRP A 407 -0.96 -5.46 8.48
C TRP A 407 0.18 -6.19 9.17
N GLY A 408 1.01 -6.87 8.39
CA GLY A 408 2.13 -7.62 8.90
C GLY A 408 3.09 -8.10 7.83
N GLY A 409 4.06 -8.89 8.22
CA GLY A 409 5.04 -9.45 7.30
C GLY A 409 5.75 -10.66 7.86
N TYR A 410 6.14 -11.53 6.92
CA TYR A 410 6.93 -12.73 7.18
C TYR A 410 8.37 -12.51 6.76
N ASP A 411 9.31 -12.84 7.64
CA ASP A 411 10.71 -13.03 7.29
C ASP A 411 10.89 -14.49 6.85
N MET A 412 11.01 -14.70 5.55
CA MET A 412 11.07 -16.04 4.98
C MET A 412 12.41 -16.75 5.24
N GLN A 413 13.46 -15.99 5.58
CA GLN A 413 14.78 -16.53 5.84
C GLN A 413 14.91 -17.03 7.27
N ASN A 414 14.50 -16.23 8.26
CA ASN A 414 14.61 -16.61 9.66
C ASN A 414 13.35 -17.29 10.22
N GLY A 415 12.20 -17.19 9.54
CA GLY A 415 10.96 -17.84 9.94
C GLY A 415 10.15 -17.08 11.00
N SER A 416 10.51 -15.85 11.33
CA SER A 416 9.71 -14.99 12.18
C SER A 416 8.65 -14.23 11.38
N TYR A 417 7.61 -13.73 12.07
CA TYR A 417 6.65 -12.83 11.46
C TYR A 417 6.07 -11.85 12.49
N TYR A 418 5.37 -10.83 12.00
CA TYR A 418 4.68 -9.85 12.83
C TYR A 418 3.29 -9.52 12.29
N LEU A 419 2.43 -9.07 13.17
CA LEU A 419 1.11 -8.51 12.88
C LEU A 419 0.86 -7.30 13.75
#